data_00312c7e3771451fefd231fe64c1ec6e
#
_entry.id   00312c7e3771451fefd231fe64c1ec6e
#
_cell.length_a   1.000
_cell.length_b   1.000
_cell.length_c   1.000
_cell.angle_alpha   90.00
_cell.angle_beta   90.00
_cell.angle_gamma   90.00
#
_symmetry.space_group_name_H-M   'P 1'
#
loop_
_entity.id
_entity.type
_entity.pdbx_description
1 polymer ?
#
loop_
_entity_poly.entity_id
_entity_poly.type
_entity_poly.pdbx_seq_one_letter_code
_entity_poly.pdbx_strand_id
1 'polypeptide(L)'
;MEIDIGDLADRTNTSTATIRFYESKGLIRSIGRKGLRRQYSSRAIQNISLIKIFQNGGMTLSQIKNMAIDHEKIKIKRDQVREAKNEIKDKIETLNNLLLILTHVEKCPYDDHLQCPDFLKLLDE
;
A
#
# COMPACT_ATOMS: atom_id res chain seq x y z
N MET A 1 20.30 -0.03 -18.26
CA MET A 1 21.29 -0.52 -17.31
C MET A 1 20.72 -1.69 -16.54
N GLU A 2 21.47 -2.75 -16.41
CA GLU A 2 21.04 -3.96 -15.74
C GLU A 2 21.49 -3.98 -14.28
N ILE A 3 20.69 -4.59 -13.43
CA ILE A 3 21.00 -4.75 -12.02
C ILE A 3 20.62 -6.18 -11.61
N ASP A 4 21.48 -6.87 -10.87
CA ASP A 4 21.13 -8.22 -10.42
C ASP A 4 20.19 -8.17 -9.22
N ILE A 5 19.55 -9.32 -8.93
CA ILE A 5 18.53 -9.40 -7.88
C ILE A 5 19.11 -9.03 -6.51
N GLY A 6 20.39 -9.36 -6.22
CA GLY A 6 21.02 -9.03 -4.96
C GLY A 6 21.20 -7.53 -4.77
N ASP A 7 21.68 -6.85 -5.81
CA ASP A 7 21.83 -5.39 -5.79
C ASP A 7 20.48 -4.69 -5.73
N LEU A 8 19.49 -5.21 -6.45
CA LEU A 8 18.14 -4.67 -6.42
C LEU A 8 17.55 -4.77 -5.00
N ALA A 9 17.74 -5.91 -4.36
CA ALA A 9 17.29 -6.13 -2.98
C ALA A 9 17.93 -5.13 -2.03
N ASP A 10 19.24 -4.92 -2.14
CA ASP A 10 19.98 -3.98 -1.28
C ASP A 10 19.49 -2.54 -1.49
N ARG A 11 19.36 -2.12 -2.75
CA ARG A 11 18.97 -0.74 -3.09
C ARG A 11 17.53 -0.41 -2.72
N THR A 12 16.65 -1.40 -2.67
CA THR A 12 15.24 -1.19 -2.35
C THR A 12 14.89 -1.61 -0.93
N ASN A 13 15.87 -2.09 -0.17
CA ASN A 13 15.66 -2.63 1.17
C ASN A 13 14.52 -3.67 1.16
N THR A 14 14.59 -4.58 0.21
CA THR A 14 13.56 -5.59 -0.05
C THR A 14 14.25 -6.94 -0.18
N SER A 15 13.70 -8.00 0.39
CA SER A 15 14.30 -9.33 0.27
C SER A 15 14.20 -9.85 -1.17
N THR A 16 15.14 -10.70 -1.56
CA THR A 16 15.11 -11.34 -2.87
C THR A 16 13.84 -12.19 -3.06
N ALA A 17 13.36 -12.80 -1.97
CA ALA A 17 12.11 -13.56 -1.99
C ALA A 17 10.91 -12.66 -2.33
N THR A 18 10.86 -11.46 -1.76
CA THR A 18 9.80 -10.48 -2.05
C THR A 18 9.88 -10.00 -3.51
N ILE A 19 11.08 -9.77 -4.00
CA ILE A 19 11.29 -9.37 -5.41
C ILE A 19 10.77 -10.46 -6.35
N ARG A 20 11.12 -11.72 -6.09
CA ARG A 20 10.60 -12.85 -6.87
C ARG A 20 9.09 -12.97 -6.78
N PHE A 21 8.52 -12.67 -5.62
CA PHE A 21 7.09 -12.65 -5.43
C PHE A 21 6.42 -11.57 -6.29
N TYR A 22 6.97 -10.34 -6.29
CA TYR A 22 6.47 -9.27 -7.14
C TYR A 22 6.56 -9.64 -8.63
N GLU A 23 7.64 -10.28 -9.03
CA GLU A 23 7.79 -10.76 -10.40
C GLU A 23 6.72 -11.80 -10.74
N SER A 24 6.45 -12.75 -9.83
CA SER A 24 5.43 -13.78 -10.04
C SER A 24 4.03 -13.20 -10.19
N LYS A 25 3.79 -12.02 -9.60
CA LYS A 25 2.51 -11.30 -9.70
C LYS A 25 2.45 -10.34 -10.89
N GLY A 26 3.50 -10.27 -11.68
CA GLY A 26 3.55 -9.40 -12.86
C GLY A 26 3.78 -7.94 -12.56
N LEU A 27 4.27 -7.62 -11.37
CA LEU A 27 4.52 -6.24 -10.95
C LEU A 27 5.87 -5.73 -11.44
N ILE A 28 6.84 -6.61 -11.54
CA ILE A 28 8.16 -6.35 -12.13
C ILE A 28 8.52 -7.50 -13.05
N ARG A 29 9.53 -7.28 -13.88
CA ARG A 29 9.94 -8.26 -14.88
C ARG A 29 11.46 -8.35 -14.92
N SER A 30 12.00 -9.57 -14.91
CA SER A 30 13.42 -9.76 -15.17
C SER A 30 13.69 -9.62 -16.68
N ILE A 31 14.88 -9.14 -17.02
CA ILE A 31 15.29 -8.94 -18.41
C ILE A 31 16.25 -10.04 -18.88
N GLY A 32 16.58 -10.99 -18.00
CA GLY A 32 17.46 -12.11 -18.33
C GLY A 32 18.16 -12.64 -17.10
N ARG A 33 19.21 -13.42 -17.34
CA ARG A 33 20.03 -14.00 -16.28
C ARG A 33 21.50 -13.92 -16.64
N LYS A 34 22.34 -13.73 -15.61
CA LYS A 34 23.79 -13.95 -15.70
C LYS A 34 24.11 -15.13 -14.80
N GLY A 35 24.40 -16.29 -15.38
CA GLY A 35 24.52 -17.52 -14.64
C GLY A 35 23.19 -17.87 -13.96
N LEU A 36 23.21 -18.04 -12.63
CA LEU A 36 22.02 -18.34 -11.84
C LEU A 36 21.30 -17.08 -11.35
N ARG A 37 21.87 -15.88 -11.57
CA ARG A 37 21.30 -14.64 -11.05
C ARG A 37 20.39 -13.97 -12.06
N ARG A 38 19.19 -13.61 -11.60
CA ARG A 38 18.23 -12.82 -12.39
C ARG A 38 18.71 -11.40 -12.52
N GLN A 39 18.49 -10.82 -13.69
CA GLN A 39 18.84 -9.44 -13.99
C GLN A 39 17.60 -8.62 -14.25
N TYR A 40 17.58 -7.39 -13.77
CA TYR A 40 16.45 -6.47 -13.91
C TYR A 40 16.91 -5.16 -14.53
N SER A 41 15.99 -4.44 -15.15
CA SER A 41 16.23 -3.06 -15.53
C SER A 41 16.35 -2.20 -14.26
N SER A 42 17.16 -1.14 -14.33
CA SER A 42 17.27 -0.18 -13.21
C SER A 42 15.93 0.49 -12.88
N ARG A 43 14.96 0.47 -13.79
CA ARG A 43 13.59 0.93 -13.55
C ARG A 43 12.88 0.13 -12.46
N ALA A 44 13.30 -1.10 -12.22
CA ALA A 44 12.73 -1.92 -11.15
C ALA A 44 12.89 -1.27 -9.78
N ILE A 45 13.90 -0.42 -9.58
CA ILE A 45 14.09 0.32 -8.35
C ILE A 45 12.87 1.22 -8.08
N GLN A 46 12.48 2.02 -9.07
CA GLN A 46 11.33 2.90 -8.96
C GLN A 46 10.01 2.13 -8.86
N ASN A 47 9.88 1.04 -9.61
CA ASN A 47 8.71 0.18 -9.56
C ASN A 47 8.49 -0.39 -8.16
N ILE A 48 9.54 -0.90 -7.55
CA ILE A 48 9.47 -1.44 -6.19
C ILE A 48 9.13 -0.35 -5.18
N SER A 49 9.73 0.83 -5.32
CA SER A 49 9.45 1.97 -4.44
C SER A 49 7.98 2.37 -4.49
N LEU A 50 7.40 2.45 -5.68
CA LEU A 50 5.99 2.76 -5.88
C LEU A 50 5.09 1.69 -5.26
N ILE A 51 5.41 0.42 -5.48
CA ILE A 51 4.66 -0.70 -4.94
C ILE A 51 4.62 -0.61 -3.40
N LYS A 52 5.78 -0.36 -2.78
CA LYS A 52 5.88 -0.28 -1.32
C LYS A 52 5.08 0.88 -0.74
N ILE A 53 5.14 2.04 -1.38
CA ILE A 53 4.36 3.23 -0.94
C ILE A 53 2.87 2.92 -0.99
N PHE A 54 2.40 2.34 -2.08
CA PHE A 54 0.98 2.06 -2.27
C PHE A 54 0.50 0.94 -1.34
N GLN A 55 1.31 -0.10 -1.11
CA GLN A 55 0.99 -1.15 -0.14
C GLN A 55 0.92 -0.60 1.28
N ASN A 56 1.83 0.30 1.65
CA ASN A 56 1.81 0.92 2.97
C ASN A 56 0.53 1.73 3.19
N GLY A 57 -0.05 2.27 2.14
CA GLY A 57 -1.33 2.96 2.19
C GLY A 57 -2.55 2.03 2.18
N GLY A 58 -2.34 0.71 2.14
CA GLY A 58 -3.41 -0.27 2.20
C GLY A 58 -3.91 -0.77 0.85
N MET A 59 -3.25 -0.42 -0.25
CA MET A 59 -3.62 -0.94 -1.56
C MET A 59 -3.13 -2.38 -1.74
N THR A 60 -3.94 -3.21 -2.38
CA THR A 60 -3.55 -4.57 -2.73
C THR A 60 -2.61 -4.56 -3.93
N LEU A 61 -1.81 -5.62 -4.08
CA LEU A 61 -0.93 -5.77 -5.24
C LEU A 61 -1.71 -5.78 -6.56
N SER A 62 -2.89 -6.40 -6.56
CA SER A 62 -3.77 -6.43 -7.72
C SER A 62 -4.23 -5.03 -8.13
N GLN A 63 -4.63 -4.20 -7.17
CA GLN A 63 -5.02 -2.81 -7.42
C GLN A 63 -3.85 -2.00 -7.96
N ILE A 64 -2.66 -2.16 -7.39
CA ILE A 64 -1.45 -1.46 -7.82
C ILE A 64 -1.11 -1.84 -9.26
N LYS A 65 -1.14 -3.13 -9.57
CA LYS A 65 -0.85 -3.61 -10.93
C LYS A 65 -1.81 -3.02 -11.95
N ASN A 66 -3.10 -3.08 -11.66
CA ASN A 66 -4.13 -2.64 -12.60
C ASN A 66 -4.13 -1.13 -12.78
N MET A 67 -3.84 -0.38 -11.73
CA MET A 67 -3.90 1.09 -11.75
C MET A 67 -2.63 1.73 -12.31
N ALA A 68 -1.46 1.20 -11.96
CA ALA A 68 -0.22 1.95 -12.12
C ALA A 68 0.83 1.26 -12.99
N ILE A 69 0.74 -0.05 -13.24
CA ILE A 69 1.79 -0.79 -13.94
C ILE A 69 1.29 -1.29 -15.29
N ASP A 70 1.96 -0.79 -16.33
CA ASP A 70 1.75 -1.23 -17.72
C ASP A 70 3.08 -1.80 -18.21
N HIS A 71 3.23 -3.14 -18.17
CA HIS A 71 4.47 -3.85 -18.38
C HIS A 71 5.53 -3.36 -17.38
N GLU A 72 6.62 -2.76 -17.83
CA GLU A 72 7.66 -2.20 -16.96
C GLU A 72 7.48 -0.71 -16.70
N LYS A 73 6.48 -0.10 -17.34
CA LYS A 73 6.24 1.33 -17.24
C LYS A 73 5.27 1.62 -16.11
N ILE A 74 5.49 2.71 -15.43
CA ILE A 74 4.51 3.25 -14.50
C ILE A 74 3.61 4.18 -15.29
N LYS A 75 2.42 3.68 -15.60
CA LYS A 75 1.42 4.43 -16.37
C LYS A 75 0.13 4.43 -15.57
N ILE A 76 -0.07 5.50 -14.83
CA ILE A 76 -1.17 5.59 -13.86
C ILE A 76 -2.46 5.98 -14.56
N LYS A 77 -3.51 5.18 -14.36
CA LYS A 77 -4.84 5.41 -14.90
C LYS A 77 -5.59 6.39 -13.99
N ARG A 78 -5.87 7.59 -14.50
CA ARG A 78 -6.37 8.69 -13.70
C ARG A 78 -7.77 8.51 -13.14
N ASP A 79 -8.64 7.80 -13.84
CA ASP A 79 -9.96 7.44 -13.34
C ASP A 79 -9.88 6.50 -12.13
N GLN A 80 -8.99 5.52 -12.18
CA GLN A 80 -8.75 4.62 -11.06
C GLN A 80 -8.08 5.32 -9.88
N VAL A 81 -7.22 6.29 -10.15
CA VAL A 81 -6.62 7.15 -9.11
C VAL A 81 -7.71 7.92 -8.38
N ARG A 82 -8.68 8.45 -9.11
CA ARG A 82 -9.79 9.22 -8.52
C ARG A 82 -10.63 8.34 -7.59
N GLU A 83 -10.94 7.13 -8.02
CA GLU A 83 -11.66 6.15 -7.17
C GLU A 83 -10.87 5.80 -5.92
N ALA A 84 -9.58 5.52 -6.06
CA ALA A 84 -8.70 5.21 -4.93
C ALA A 84 -8.62 6.37 -3.94
N LYS A 85 -8.53 7.61 -4.45
CA LYS A 85 -8.54 8.82 -3.61
C LYS A 85 -9.83 8.92 -2.79
N ASN A 86 -10.96 8.69 -3.43
CA ASN A 86 -12.26 8.79 -2.75
C ASN A 86 -12.39 7.73 -1.65
N GLU A 87 -11.94 6.51 -1.92
CA GLU A 87 -11.92 5.44 -0.91
C GLU A 87 -11.04 5.81 0.28
N ILE A 88 -9.89 6.41 0.04
CA ILE A 88 -8.99 6.87 1.10
C ILE A 88 -9.62 7.99 1.92
N LYS A 89 -10.28 8.94 1.27
CA LYS A 89 -11.00 10.01 1.97
C LYS A 89 -12.07 9.47 2.89
N ASP A 90 -12.83 8.48 2.42
CA ASP A 90 -13.87 7.82 3.22
C ASP A 90 -13.25 7.10 4.43
N LYS A 91 -12.11 6.43 4.24
CA LYS A 91 -11.38 5.78 5.33
C LYS A 91 -10.86 6.78 6.35
N ILE A 92 -10.35 7.93 5.89
CA ILE A 92 -9.89 9.00 6.78
C ILE A 92 -11.04 9.49 7.64
N GLU A 93 -12.21 9.73 7.05
CA GLU A 93 -13.40 10.15 7.76
C GLU A 93 -13.83 9.11 8.80
N THR A 94 -13.87 7.83 8.41
CA THR A 94 -14.20 6.73 9.32
C THR A 94 -13.20 6.64 10.46
N LEU A 95 -11.91 6.76 10.19
CA LEU A 95 -10.87 6.73 11.22
C LEU A 95 -10.95 7.93 12.15
N ASN A 96 -11.26 9.12 11.63
CA ASN A 96 -11.46 10.32 12.46
C ASN A 96 -12.64 10.14 13.41
N ASN A 97 -13.75 9.57 12.94
CA ASN A 97 -14.92 9.29 13.77
C ASN A 97 -14.58 8.28 14.87
N LEU A 98 -13.86 7.22 14.51
CA LEU A 98 -13.41 6.25 15.50
C LEU A 98 -12.47 6.87 16.53
N LEU A 99 -11.58 7.75 16.09
CA LEU A 99 -10.66 8.46 16.98
C LEU A 99 -11.43 9.30 17.99
N LEU A 100 -12.51 9.98 17.57
CA LEU A 100 -13.37 10.74 18.47
C LEU A 100 -13.99 9.83 19.55
N ILE A 101 -14.49 8.67 19.15
CA ILE A 101 -15.09 7.70 20.07
C ILE A 101 -14.05 7.22 21.09
N LEU A 102 -12.88 6.82 20.62
CA LEU A 102 -11.81 6.31 21.48
C LEU A 102 -11.29 7.39 22.43
N THR A 103 -11.17 8.62 21.96
CA THR A 103 -10.75 9.75 22.78
C THR A 103 -11.75 10.02 23.91
N HIS A 104 -13.05 9.90 23.59
CA HIS A 104 -14.08 10.06 24.60
C HIS A 104 -13.99 8.94 25.65
N VAL A 105 -13.89 7.69 25.22
CA VAL A 105 -13.83 6.51 26.09
C VAL A 105 -12.67 6.60 27.07
N GLU A 106 -11.51 7.07 26.60
CA GLU A 106 -10.30 7.20 27.42
C GLU A 106 -10.53 8.05 28.68
N LYS A 107 -11.37 9.07 28.59
CA LYS A 107 -11.62 10.04 29.68
C LYS A 107 -13.03 9.93 30.26
N CYS A 108 -13.84 9.01 29.78
CA CYS A 108 -15.22 8.90 30.22
C CYS A 108 -15.29 8.39 31.67
N PRO A 109 -16.07 9.06 32.55
CA PRO A 109 -16.15 8.65 33.96
C PRO A 109 -17.04 7.43 34.18
N TYR A 110 -17.78 6.97 33.18
CA TYR A 110 -18.69 5.82 33.31
C TYR A 110 -17.92 4.52 33.02
N ASP A 111 -18.11 3.50 33.86
CA ASP A 111 -17.57 2.17 33.62
C ASP A 111 -18.34 1.47 32.49
N ASP A 112 -19.65 1.64 32.47
CA ASP A 112 -20.51 1.18 31.37
C ASP A 112 -20.80 2.37 30.46
N HIS A 113 -20.13 2.45 29.31
CA HIS A 113 -20.26 3.59 28.40
C HIS A 113 -21.64 3.71 27.78
N LEU A 114 -22.47 2.64 27.79
CA LEU A 114 -23.87 2.72 27.36
C LEU A 114 -24.72 3.54 28.32
N GLN A 115 -24.19 3.85 29.50
CA GLN A 115 -24.86 4.75 30.45
C GLN A 115 -24.46 6.22 30.25
N CYS A 116 -23.48 6.47 29.36
CA CYS A 116 -23.00 7.83 29.11
C CYS A 116 -23.79 8.47 27.97
N PRO A 117 -24.51 9.58 28.20
CA PRO A 117 -25.26 10.24 27.14
C PRO A 117 -24.40 10.73 25.98
N ASP A 118 -23.17 11.19 26.25
CA ASP A 118 -22.27 11.70 25.25
C ASP A 118 -21.75 10.57 24.35
N PHE A 119 -21.44 9.41 24.94
CA PHE A 119 -21.03 8.24 24.17
C PHE A 119 -22.15 7.77 23.23
N LEU A 120 -23.38 7.74 23.74
CA LEU A 120 -24.54 7.33 22.95
C LEU A 120 -24.76 8.25 21.74
N LYS A 121 -24.53 9.56 21.90
CA LYS A 121 -24.63 10.51 20.80
C LYS A 121 -23.61 10.21 19.69
N LEU A 122 -22.42 9.76 20.06
CA LEU A 122 -21.38 9.41 19.08
C LEU A 122 -21.76 8.19 18.25
N LEU A 123 -22.58 7.29 18.80
CA LEU A 123 -23.03 6.08 18.12
C LEU A 123 -24.17 6.33 17.14
N ASP A 124 -24.89 7.46 17.27
CA ASP A 124 -26.07 7.78 16.47
C ASP A 124 -25.75 8.35 15.08
N GLU A 125 -24.49 8.48 14.73
CA GLU A 125 -24.08 9.02 13.42
C GLU A 125 -24.05 7.96 12.31
#